data_ebbf39fb5fd96c08238b9f5ec7f1393b
#
_entry.id   ebbf39fb5fd96c08238b9f5ec7f1393b
#
_cell.length_a   1.000
_cell.length_b   1.000
_cell.length_c   1.000
_cell.angle_alpha   90.00
_cell.angle_beta   90.00
_cell.angle_gamma   90.00
#
_symmetry.space_group_name_H-M   'P 1'
#
loop_
_entity.id
_entity.type
_entity.pdbx_description
1 polymer ?
#
loop_
_entity_poly.entity_id
_entity_poly.type
_entity_poly.pdbx_seq_one_letter_code
_entity_poly.pdbx_strand_id
1 'polypeptide(L)'
;MRGRHLYPATFARVYWAMRLSIAVIWLWTAYVSWFVFPHTESLAWLRRSGFVVETETVFAASCLLDLAMGIASLLYGRAWLWRAQGVLVAGYTVVIAIALPEFVTHPFGPIVKNIAVLLCLWVLALADRPAAAGHS
;
A
#
# COMPACT_ATOMS: atom_id res chain seq x y z
N MET A 1 2.71 -38.43 -8.58
CA MET A 1 3.23 -37.89 -7.29
C MET A 1 4.39 -36.89 -7.43
N ARG A 2 4.49 -36.14 -8.52
CA ARG A 2 5.62 -35.20 -8.76
C ARG A 2 5.33 -33.73 -8.34
N GLY A 3 4.21 -33.45 -7.69
CA GLY A 3 3.78 -32.07 -7.42
C GLY A 3 4.14 -31.48 -6.06
N ARG A 4 4.54 -32.25 -5.07
CA ARG A 4 4.64 -31.78 -3.68
C ARG A 4 5.91 -31.01 -3.32
N HIS A 5 6.99 -31.13 -4.07
CA HIS A 5 8.26 -30.51 -3.73
C HIS A 5 8.52 -29.12 -4.37
N LEU A 6 7.68 -28.71 -5.33
CA LEU A 6 7.83 -27.42 -6.01
C LEU A 6 7.07 -26.29 -5.28
N TYR A 7 6.07 -26.61 -4.48
CA TYR A 7 5.20 -25.62 -3.81
C TYR A 7 5.93 -24.71 -2.83
N PRO A 8 6.83 -25.17 -1.93
CA PRO A 8 7.47 -24.28 -0.96
C PRO A 8 8.37 -23.23 -1.61
N ALA A 9 9.19 -23.62 -2.59
CA ALA A 9 10.10 -22.70 -3.28
C ALA A 9 9.35 -21.72 -4.19
N THR A 10 8.31 -22.18 -4.88
CA THR A 10 7.45 -21.31 -5.70
C THR A 10 6.69 -20.34 -4.82
N PHE A 11 6.13 -20.79 -3.71
CA PHE A 11 5.43 -19.94 -2.76
C PHE A 11 6.37 -18.86 -2.19
N ALA A 12 7.58 -19.21 -1.82
CA ALA A 12 8.56 -18.23 -1.32
C ALA A 12 8.91 -17.17 -2.37
N ARG A 13 9.05 -17.55 -3.64
CA ARG A 13 9.29 -16.61 -4.74
C ARG A 13 8.12 -15.65 -4.94
N VAL A 14 6.89 -16.17 -4.95
CA VAL A 14 5.66 -15.37 -5.08
C VAL A 14 5.52 -14.42 -3.88
N TYR A 15 5.74 -14.91 -2.69
CA TYR A 15 5.71 -14.11 -1.46
C TYR A 15 6.67 -12.92 -1.53
N TRP A 16 7.93 -13.15 -1.89
CA TRP A 16 8.92 -12.08 -2.00
C TRP A 16 8.63 -11.14 -3.16
N ALA A 17 8.12 -11.64 -4.29
CA ALA A 17 7.70 -10.80 -5.41
C ALA A 17 6.58 -9.84 -4.99
N MET A 18 5.59 -10.33 -4.24
CA MET A 18 4.51 -9.49 -3.69
C MET A 18 5.04 -8.45 -2.70
N ARG A 19 5.92 -8.85 -1.78
CA ARG A 19 6.54 -7.90 -0.82
C ARG A 19 7.31 -6.80 -1.51
N LEU A 20 8.16 -7.17 -2.47
CA LEU A 20 8.93 -6.20 -3.26
C LEU A 20 8.03 -5.27 -4.05
N SER A 21 6.96 -5.79 -4.66
CA SER A 21 5.98 -4.97 -5.39
C SER A 21 5.31 -3.94 -4.47
N ILE A 22 4.89 -4.35 -3.30
CA ILE A 22 4.30 -3.45 -2.30
C ILE A 22 5.32 -2.39 -1.84
N ALA A 23 6.55 -2.80 -1.54
CA ALA A 23 7.61 -1.87 -1.15
C ALA A 23 7.90 -0.84 -2.25
N VAL A 24 7.99 -1.28 -3.49
CA VAL A 24 8.22 -0.40 -4.66
C VAL A 24 7.08 0.61 -4.80
N ILE A 25 5.82 0.19 -4.64
CA ILE A 25 4.67 1.10 -4.72
C ILE A 25 4.79 2.22 -3.67
N TRP A 26 5.03 1.87 -2.41
CA TRP A 26 5.16 2.86 -1.34
C TRP A 26 6.36 3.79 -1.52
N LEU A 27 7.53 3.22 -1.81
CA LEU A 27 8.77 4.00 -1.98
C LEU A 27 8.70 4.90 -3.22
N TRP A 28 8.13 4.41 -4.31
CA TRP A 28 7.94 5.19 -5.54
C TRP A 28 6.94 6.33 -5.31
N THR A 29 5.84 6.06 -4.62
CA THR A 29 4.86 7.08 -4.27
C THR A 29 5.48 8.17 -3.42
N ALA A 30 6.24 7.82 -2.39
CA ALA A 30 6.96 8.78 -1.55
C ALA A 30 7.93 9.63 -2.37
N TYR A 31 8.72 9.00 -3.22
CA TYR A 31 9.69 9.68 -4.08
C TYR A 31 9.02 10.66 -5.06
N VAL A 32 8.03 10.18 -5.80
CA VAL A 32 7.33 11.01 -6.79
C VAL A 32 6.59 12.16 -6.13
N SER A 33 5.91 11.90 -5.02
CA SER A 33 5.16 12.95 -4.30
C SER A 33 6.06 14.04 -3.78
N TRP A 34 7.25 13.71 -3.32
CA TRP A 34 8.15 14.68 -2.72
C TRP A 34 9.07 15.39 -3.72
N PHE A 35 9.60 14.66 -4.71
CA PHE A 35 10.66 15.18 -5.58
C PHE A 35 10.20 15.50 -7.00
N VAL A 36 9.17 14.86 -7.50
CA VAL A 36 8.79 14.93 -8.92
C VAL A 36 7.52 15.72 -9.13
N PHE A 37 6.49 15.43 -8.35
CA PHE A 37 5.17 16.04 -8.54
C PHE A 37 5.11 17.46 -7.94
N PRO A 38 4.44 18.43 -8.60
CA PRO A 38 4.32 19.79 -8.07
C PRO A 38 3.61 19.82 -6.73
N HIS A 39 4.27 20.35 -5.69
CA HIS A 39 3.71 20.45 -4.34
C HIS A 39 2.42 21.29 -4.31
N THR A 40 2.32 22.30 -5.12
CA THR A 40 1.12 23.16 -5.23
C THR A 40 -0.12 22.36 -5.60
N GLU A 41 0.00 21.40 -6.53
CA GLU A 41 -1.12 20.52 -6.93
C GLU A 41 -1.44 19.50 -5.84
N SER A 42 -0.43 18.91 -5.23
CA SER A 42 -0.61 17.98 -4.10
C SER A 42 -1.34 18.65 -2.94
N LEU A 43 -0.96 19.87 -2.59
CA LEU A 43 -1.62 20.66 -1.55
C LEU A 43 -3.06 21.02 -1.94
N ALA A 44 -3.31 21.33 -3.21
CA ALA A 44 -4.66 21.60 -3.71
C ALA A 44 -5.57 20.36 -3.58
N TRP A 45 -5.05 19.17 -3.90
CA TRP A 45 -5.81 17.90 -3.73
C TRP A 45 -6.10 17.59 -2.27
N LEU A 46 -5.14 17.81 -1.38
CA LEU A 46 -5.35 17.64 0.06
C LEU A 46 -6.43 18.58 0.60
N ARG A 47 -6.43 19.85 0.18
CA ARG A 47 -7.47 20.81 0.56
C ARG A 47 -8.84 20.37 0.07
N ARG A 48 -8.96 19.89 -1.16
CA ARG A 48 -10.21 19.33 -1.68
C ARG A 48 -10.67 18.09 -0.91
N SER A 49 -9.74 17.34 -0.35
CA SER A 49 -10.02 16.15 0.48
C SER A 49 -10.40 16.48 1.92
N GLY A 50 -10.45 17.76 2.30
CA GLY A 50 -10.85 18.23 3.62
C GLY A 50 -9.71 18.63 4.55
N PHE A 51 -8.45 18.44 4.15
CA PHE A 51 -7.28 18.85 4.93
C PHE A 51 -6.94 20.33 4.67
N VAL A 52 -7.72 21.24 5.24
CA VAL A 52 -7.62 22.68 4.97
C VAL A 52 -6.63 23.35 5.93
N VAL A 53 -6.46 22.79 7.13
CA VAL A 53 -5.55 23.30 8.17
C VAL A 53 -4.29 22.43 8.16
N GLU A 54 -3.12 23.08 8.28
CA GLU A 54 -1.82 22.40 8.31
C GLU A 54 -1.58 21.48 7.09
N THR A 55 -2.04 21.90 5.91
CA THR A 55 -1.98 21.10 4.68
C THR A 55 -0.55 20.65 4.33
N GLU A 56 0.44 21.51 4.53
CA GLU A 56 1.86 21.20 4.29
C GLU A 56 2.36 20.12 5.27
N THR A 57 1.99 20.22 6.53
CA THR A 57 2.33 19.22 7.56
C THR A 57 1.71 17.88 7.24
N VAL A 58 0.43 17.86 6.84
CA VAL A 58 -0.27 16.63 6.43
C VAL A 58 0.40 16.02 5.19
N PHE A 59 0.79 16.84 4.22
CA PHE A 59 1.50 16.38 3.04
C PHE A 59 2.85 15.74 3.39
N ALA A 60 3.67 16.43 4.19
CA ALA A 60 4.96 15.90 4.63
C ALA A 60 4.81 14.61 5.45
N ALA A 61 3.84 14.56 6.35
CA ALA A 61 3.53 13.37 7.14
C ALA A 61 3.10 12.19 6.26
N SER A 62 2.30 12.44 5.23
CA SER A 62 1.89 11.42 4.26
C SER A 62 3.08 10.84 3.50
N CYS A 63 3.99 11.69 3.00
CA CYS A 63 5.20 11.25 2.31
C CYS A 63 6.13 10.43 3.23
N LEU A 64 6.27 10.83 4.49
CA LEU A 64 7.04 10.08 5.49
C LEU A 64 6.37 8.73 5.83
N LEU A 65 5.06 8.70 5.91
CA LEU A 65 4.30 7.47 6.13
C LEU A 65 4.49 6.49 4.96
N ASP A 66 4.39 6.96 3.73
CA ASP A 66 4.63 6.15 2.53
C ASP A 66 6.05 5.58 2.53
N LEU A 67 7.04 6.40 2.86
CA LEU A 67 8.43 5.97 2.99
C LEU A 67 8.59 4.90 4.08
N ALA A 68 8.00 5.12 5.24
CA ALA A 68 8.04 4.18 6.35
C ALA A 68 7.36 2.84 6.01
N MET A 69 6.22 2.88 5.33
CA MET A 69 5.52 1.68 4.87
C MET A 69 6.36 0.89 3.86
N GLY A 70 7.03 1.57 2.93
CA GLY A 70 7.92 0.93 1.97
C GLY A 70 9.10 0.23 2.64
N ILE A 71 9.78 0.91 3.55
CA ILE A 71 10.90 0.36 4.31
C ILE A 71 10.44 -0.81 5.20
N ALA A 72 9.33 -0.64 5.91
CA ALA A 72 8.78 -1.68 6.77
C ALA A 72 8.40 -2.94 5.98
N SER A 73 7.90 -2.79 4.76
CA SER A 73 7.57 -3.92 3.87
C SER A 73 8.81 -4.74 3.47
N LEU A 74 9.97 -4.11 3.40
CA LEU A 74 11.23 -4.80 3.13
C LEU A 74 11.78 -5.50 4.38
N LEU A 75 11.69 -4.85 5.55
CA LEU A 75 12.33 -5.31 6.77
C LEU A 75 11.47 -6.27 7.59
N TYR A 76 10.17 -6.11 7.58
CA TYR A 76 9.25 -6.84 8.46
C TYR A 76 8.19 -7.61 7.67
N GLY A 77 8.16 -8.94 7.85
CA GLY A 77 7.10 -9.80 7.34
C GLY A 77 6.12 -10.16 8.45
N ARG A 78 5.14 -9.31 8.71
CA ARG A 78 4.18 -9.51 9.79
C ARG A 78 2.75 -9.23 9.34
N ALA A 79 1.82 -10.11 9.71
CA ALA A 79 0.42 -10.00 9.31
C ALA A 79 -0.23 -8.67 9.71
N TRP A 80 0.11 -8.14 10.89
CA TRP A 80 -0.43 -6.84 11.33
C TRP A 80 0.00 -5.68 10.43
N LEU A 81 1.25 -5.72 9.91
CA LEU A 81 1.76 -4.69 9.01
C LEU A 81 0.98 -4.68 7.70
N TRP A 82 0.72 -5.84 7.12
CA TRP A 82 -0.06 -5.96 5.88
C TRP A 82 -1.51 -5.50 6.06
N ARG A 83 -2.10 -5.82 7.21
CA ARG A 83 -3.45 -5.36 7.56
C ARG A 83 -3.51 -3.84 7.74
N ALA A 84 -2.53 -3.26 8.44
CA ALA A 84 -2.43 -1.82 8.62
C ALA A 84 -2.30 -1.10 7.28
N GLN A 85 -1.45 -1.59 6.39
CA GLN A 85 -1.33 -1.06 5.02
C GLN A 85 -2.63 -1.21 4.22
N GLY A 86 -3.32 -2.34 4.36
CA GLY A 86 -4.63 -2.57 3.73
C GLY A 86 -5.67 -1.56 4.17
N VAL A 87 -5.77 -1.28 5.46
CA VAL A 87 -6.66 -0.24 6.01
C VAL A 87 -6.29 1.14 5.47
N LEU A 88 -5.00 1.44 5.41
CA LEU A 88 -4.51 2.73 4.90
C LEU A 88 -4.85 2.92 3.41
N VAL A 89 -4.58 1.91 2.58
CA VAL A 89 -4.90 1.93 1.14
C VAL A 89 -6.41 2.02 0.91
N ALA A 90 -7.21 1.26 1.66
CA ALA A 90 -8.67 1.33 1.58
C ALA A 90 -9.18 2.71 1.99
N GLY A 91 -8.65 3.28 3.06
CA GLY A 91 -8.98 4.62 3.53
C GLY A 91 -8.65 5.69 2.49
N TYR A 92 -7.45 5.70 1.95
CA TYR A 92 -7.06 6.60 0.86
C TYR A 92 -7.95 6.45 -0.37
N THR A 93 -8.26 5.22 -0.76
CA THR A 93 -9.12 4.93 -1.91
C THR A 93 -10.50 5.54 -1.72
N VAL A 94 -11.12 5.37 -0.56
CA VAL A 94 -12.45 5.91 -0.27
C VAL A 94 -12.42 7.44 -0.26
N VAL A 95 -11.46 8.04 0.44
CA VAL A 95 -11.33 9.51 0.52
C VAL A 95 -11.14 10.12 -0.87
N ILE A 96 -10.24 9.57 -1.65
CA ILE A 96 -9.95 10.07 -3.01
C ILE A 96 -11.14 9.84 -3.92
N ALA A 97 -11.82 8.69 -3.86
CA ALA A 97 -12.99 8.41 -4.68
C ALA A 97 -14.13 9.40 -4.43
N ILE A 98 -14.31 9.85 -3.19
CA ILE A 98 -15.35 10.82 -2.82
C ILE A 98 -14.92 12.25 -3.15
N ALA A 99 -13.69 12.64 -2.77
CA ALA A 99 -13.21 14.01 -2.89
C ALA A 99 -12.71 14.36 -4.29
N LEU A 100 -12.19 13.37 -5.02
CA LEU A 100 -11.56 13.53 -6.34
C LEU A 100 -12.10 12.47 -7.31
N PRO A 101 -13.39 12.48 -7.64
CA PRO A 101 -14.04 11.44 -8.43
C PRO A 101 -13.43 11.26 -9.83
N GLU A 102 -12.75 12.28 -10.36
CA GLU A 102 -12.00 12.20 -11.62
C GLU A 102 -10.95 11.09 -11.63
N PHE A 103 -10.38 10.73 -10.48
CA PHE A 103 -9.40 9.64 -10.39
C PHE A 103 -10.02 8.26 -10.51
N VAL A 104 -11.32 8.11 -10.24
CA VAL A 104 -12.05 6.84 -10.42
C VAL A 104 -12.26 6.56 -11.91
N THR A 105 -12.63 7.59 -12.67
CA THR A 105 -12.97 7.48 -14.10
C THR A 105 -11.79 7.74 -15.03
N HIS A 106 -10.61 8.04 -14.47
CA HIS A 106 -9.40 8.30 -15.25
C HIS A 106 -8.98 7.05 -16.05
N PRO A 107 -8.58 7.18 -17.32
CA PRO A 107 -8.25 6.02 -18.16
C PRO A 107 -7.12 5.16 -17.61
N PHE A 108 -6.20 5.71 -16.84
CA PHE A 108 -5.15 4.94 -16.18
C PHE A 108 -5.59 4.29 -14.85
N GLY A 109 -6.78 4.58 -14.36
CA GLY A 109 -7.42 3.96 -13.21
C GLY A 109 -6.55 3.92 -11.94
N PRO A 110 -6.00 5.07 -11.45
CA PRO A 110 -5.05 5.03 -10.34
C PRO A 110 -5.65 4.43 -9.06
N ILE A 111 -6.95 4.64 -8.83
CA ILE A 111 -7.65 4.13 -7.65
C ILE A 111 -8.15 2.70 -7.87
N VAL A 112 -8.67 2.40 -9.05
CA VAL A 112 -9.18 1.06 -9.36
C VAL A 112 -8.08 0.01 -9.26
N LYS A 113 -6.84 0.35 -9.58
CA LYS A 113 -5.67 -0.52 -9.41
C LYS A 113 -5.40 -0.88 -7.94
N ASN A 114 -5.87 -0.09 -6.99
CA ASN A 114 -5.73 -0.39 -5.56
C ASN A 114 -6.45 -1.68 -5.15
N ILE A 115 -7.42 -2.15 -5.93
CA ILE A 115 -8.04 -3.47 -5.73
C ILE A 115 -6.97 -4.58 -5.77
N ALA A 116 -6.08 -4.53 -6.75
CA ALA A 116 -4.97 -5.50 -6.86
C ALA A 116 -3.98 -5.37 -5.70
N VAL A 117 -3.70 -4.14 -5.25
CA VAL A 117 -2.84 -3.88 -4.09
C VAL A 117 -3.45 -4.47 -2.82
N LEU A 118 -4.75 -4.24 -2.60
CA LEU A 118 -5.49 -4.79 -1.45
C LEU A 118 -5.49 -6.32 -1.44
N LEU A 119 -5.68 -6.94 -2.61
CA LEU A 119 -5.61 -8.39 -2.73
C LEU A 119 -4.20 -8.91 -2.38
N CYS A 120 -3.16 -8.25 -2.87
CA CYS A 120 -1.78 -8.60 -2.56
C CYS A 120 -1.49 -8.51 -1.06
N LEU A 121 -1.91 -7.44 -0.41
CA LEU A 121 -1.77 -7.23 1.03
C LEU A 121 -2.55 -8.29 1.85
N TRP A 122 -3.74 -8.65 1.38
CA TRP A 122 -4.52 -9.71 2.02
C TRP A 122 -3.83 -11.06 1.95
N VAL A 123 -3.28 -11.44 0.80
CA VAL A 123 -2.52 -12.69 0.64
C VAL A 123 -1.27 -12.68 1.53
N LEU A 124 -0.53 -11.57 1.58
CA LEU A 124 0.62 -11.42 2.48
C LEU A 124 0.22 -11.56 3.96
N ALA A 125 -0.90 -10.97 4.35
CA ALA A 125 -1.41 -11.08 5.72
C ALA A 125 -1.79 -12.51 6.07
N LEU A 126 -2.31 -13.28 5.12
CA LEU A 126 -2.58 -14.72 5.32
C LEU A 126 -1.29 -15.52 5.45
N ALA A 127 -0.29 -15.22 4.63
CA ALA A 127 0.99 -15.91 4.62
C ALA A 127 1.77 -15.72 5.93
N ASP A 128 1.68 -14.54 6.53
CA ASP A 128 2.40 -14.18 7.76
C ASP A 128 1.56 -14.34 9.04
N ARG A 129 0.44 -15.07 8.96
CA ARG A 129 -0.33 -15.40 10.18
C ARG A 129 0.52 -16.25 11.12
N PRO A 130 0.49 -15.97 12.45
CA PRO A 130 1.04 -16.89 13.42
C PRO A 130 0.37 -18.26 13.29
N ALA A 131 1.15 -19.33 13.38
CA ALA A 131 0.58 -20.68 13.45
C ALA A 131 -0.39 -20.71 14.63
N ALA A 132 -1.60 -21.26 14.43
CA ALA A 132 -2.53 -21.48 15.52
C ALA A 132 -1.80 -22.32 16.59
N ALA A 133 -1.75 -21.82 17.83
CA ALA A 133 -1.20 -22.59 18.94
C ALA A 133 -2.00 -23.90 19.00
N GLY A 134 -1.31 -25.02 18.73
CA GLY A 134 -1.94 -26.32 18.80
C GLY A 134 -2.51 -26.51 20.19
N HIS A 135 -3.79 -26.73 20.29
CA HIS A 135 -4.40 -27.18 21.53
C HIS A 135 -3.92 -28.62 21.74
N SER A 136 -2.90 -28.77 22.57
CA SER A 136 -2.54 -30.04 23.17
C SER A 136 -3.45 -30.32 24.33
#